data_ea9a24adba9a6a05d792559210e62465
#
_entry.id   ea9a24adba9a6a05d792559210e62465
#
_cell.length_a   1.000
_cell.length_b   1.000
_cell.length_c   1.000
_cell.angle_alpha   90.00
_cell.angle_beta   90.00
_cell.angle_gamma   90.00
#
_symmetry.space_group_name_H-M   'P 1'
#
loop_
_entity.id
_entity.type
_entity.pdbx_description
1 polymer ?
#
loop_
_entity_poly.entity_id
_entity_poly.type
_entity_poly.pdbx_seq_one_letter_code
_entity_poly.pdbx_strand_id
1 'polypeptide(L)'
;MMIATAVYLDATNAKPRNLTITGTDYPTDTWTNVPQSILSQYGRKLHIEPDHPLSITRKLVESRFPGFRNHNNLPGVVTVDQNFDSLGFTSDHPGRSRTDTYYINKDTLLRTHTTAHEVDVFRQNSSDGWTLSADVYRRDAVDRSHYPIFHHMEGALTWDRSAFDSREACTDAIRASFERLPNHDLVVEDPNPPFHAERNPLQEKYHSADEAEIVAAHLKRSLEDMVVAIFTAADQALTASGQSSESEKDPLKVRWVEAFFPHTSPSWEMEVWWRGDWLEVLGCGVIDQPLLIRANQPDRIGWAFGIGLERIAMLLFGIPDIRLFWSKDPRFLKQFSDAGPMRRFQPFSKHPPAPRDVAFWLPETLEGPVVAGTPASTSSAPNSAGGQQTSPLHINTTEPEPAFHENDLMEIVRTIAGDSVEDVRLIDSFTHPKSKRRSLCYRIEYPSLERTLTTEEVNGMHERVCGEMVGRFGVEIT
;
A
#
# COMPACT_ATOMS: atom_id res chain seq x y z
N MET A 1 24.18 13.10 6.60
CA MET A 1 23.51 12.51 5.45
C MET A 1 24.45 11.41 4.91
N MET A 2 24.36 10.19 5.45
CA MET A 2 25.13 9.04 4.96
C MET A 2 24.25 8.27 3.98
N ILE A 3 24.60 8.38 2.73
CA ILE A 3 23.97 7.68 1.60
C ILE A 3 24.41 6.22 1.66
N ALA A 4 23.49 5.29 1.43
CA ALA A 4 23.81 3.88 1.30
C ALA A 4 24.82 3.69 0.15
N THR A 5 26.02 3.28 0.45
CA THR A 5 27.06 2.97 -0.54
C THR A 5 27.07 1.47 -0.77
N ALA A 6 26.44 1.04 -1.86
CA ALA A 6 26.65 -0.32 -2.35
C ALA A 6 27.97 -0.36 -3.11
N VAL A 7 28.93 -1.14 -2.63
CA VAL A 7 30.16 -1.42 -3.36
C VAL A 7 29.85 -2.46 -4.42
N TYR A 8 29.71 -2.03 -5.66
CA TYR A 8 29.70 -2.91 -6.83
C TYR A 8 31.16 -3.19 -7.22
N LEU A 9 31.59 -4.41 -7.07
CA LEU A 9 32.79 -4.94 -7.67
C LEU A 9 32.46 -6.17 -8.52
N ASP A 10 32.73 -5.97 -9.79
CA ASP A 10 33.20 -6.97 -10.76
C ASP A 10 32.21 -7.92 -11.44
N ALA A 11 32.52 -8.15 -12.72
CA ALA A 11 31.85 -8.87 -13.81
C ALA A 11 31.65 -10.39 -13.59
N THR A 12 31.41 -10.83 -12.38
CA THR A 12 30.87 -12.15 -12.05
C THR A 12 29.52 -11.96 -11.39
N ASN A 13 28.49 -12.68 -11.83
CA ASN A 13 27.10 -12.67 -11.33
C ASN A 13 26.94 -13.07 -9.83
N ALA A 14 27.91 -12.81 -8.98
CA ALA A 14 27.86 -13.11 -7.55
C ALA A 14 27.21 -11.94 -6.81
N LYS A 15 26.03 -12.18 -6.22
CA LYS A 15 25.38 -11.23 -5.30
C LYS A 15 26.36 -10.83 -4.19
N PRO A 16 26.35 -9.55 -3.73
CA PRO A 16 27.18 -9.14 -2.59
C PRO A 16 26.84 -10.00 -1.36
N ARG A 17 27.82 -10.33 -0.54
CA ARG A 17 27.61 -11.15 0.67
C ARG A 17 26.74 -10.44 1.70
N ASN A 18 26.78 -9.11 1.74
CA ASN A 18 25.99 -8.29 2.64
C ASN A 18 25.38 -7.11 1.88
N LEU A 19 24.21 -6.71 2.32
CA LEU A 19 23.53 -5.48 1.91
C LEU A 19 23.53 -4.50 3.08
N THR A 20 24.13 -3.32 2.92
CA THR A 20 24.17 -2.29 3.96
C THR A 20 23.00 -1.33 3.79
N ILE A 21 22.11 -1.24 4.79
CA ILE A 21 20.97 -0.32 4.81
C ILE A 21 21.07 0.55 6.07
N THR A 22 21.18 1.87 5.88
CA THR A 22 21.34 2.86 6.97
C THR A 22 22.43 2.52 8.01
N GLY A 23 23.52 1.92 7.54
CA GLY A 23 24.67 1.57 8.38
C GLY A 23 24.58 0.21 9.07
N THR A 24 23.50 -0.55 8.84
CA THR A 24 23.37 -1.93 9.31
C THR A 24 23.59 -2.91 8.16
N ASP A 25 24.43 -3.90 8.39
CA ASP A 25 24.75 -4.94 7.43
C ASP A 25 23.79 -6.14 7.59
N TYR A 26 23.15 -6.52 6.50
CA TYR A 26 22.28 -7.68 6.42
C TYR A 26 22.89 -8.72 5.49
N PRO A 27 22.98 -10.00 5.90
CA PRO A 27 23.45 -11.07 5.03
C PRO A 27 22.48 -11.26 3.85
N THR A 28 23.04 -11.54 2.68
CA THR A 28 22.25 -11.84 1.47
C THR A 28 22.22 -13.34 1.19
N ASP A 29 21.21 -13.79 0.48
CA ASP A 29 21.03 -15.17 0.05
C ASP A 29 20.36 -15.26 -1.33
N THR A 30 19.83 -16.44 -1.69
CA THR A 30 19.12 -16.65 -2.97
C THR A 30 17.79 -15.88 -3.04
N TRP A 31 17.22 -15.45 -1.90
CA TRP A 31 15.98 -14.67 -1.83
C TRP A 31 16.18 -13.19 -2.10
N THR A 32 17.41 -12.68 -1.97
CA THR A 32 17.70 -11.25 -2.16
C THR A 32 17.25 -10.74 -3.52
N ASN A 33 16.35 -9.77 -3.53
CA ASN A 33 15.78 -9.18 -4.76
C ASN A 33 15.58 -7.66 -4.68
N VAL A 34 16.09 -6.98 -3.64
CA VAL A 34 15.99 -5.51 -3.51
C VAL A 34 16.95 -4.84 -4.50
N PRO A 35 16.46 -4.05 -5.48
CA PRO A 35 17.32 -3.37 -6.44
C PRO A 35 17.87 -2.06 -5.88
N GLN A 36 18.93 -1.55 -6.51
CA GLN A 36 19.57 -0.30 -6.12
C GLN A 36 18.65 0.92 -6.25
N SER A 37 17.71 0.90 -7.19
CA SER A 37 16.68 1.93 -7.37
C SER A 37 15.86 2.13 -6.09
N ILE A 38 15.42 1.05 -5.46
CA ILE A 38 14.66 1.07 -4.19
C ILE A 38 15.55 1.52 -3.03
N LEU A 39 16.77 0.98 -2.93
CA LEU A 39 17.70 1.35 -1.87
C LEU A 39 18.10 2.82 -1.89
N SER A 40 18.20 3.42 -3.08
CA SER A 40 18.51 4.85 -3.23
C SER A 40 17.41 5.79 -2.74
N GLN A 41 16.19 5.29 -2.65
CA GLN A 41 15.02 6.03 -2.15
C GLN A 41 14.70 5.69 -0.68
N TYR A 42 15.31 4.62 -0.14
CA TYR A 42 15.07 4.19 1.23
C TYR A 42 15.37 5.29 2.24
N GLY A 43 14.46 5.50 3.17
CA GLY A 43 14.64 6.46 4.28
C GLY A 43 14.39 7.93 3.92
N ARG A 44 13.84 8.25 2.74
CA ARG A 44 13.41 9.61 2.41
C ARG A 44 12.30 10.11 3.32
N LYS A 45 11.39 9.22 3.78
CA LYS A 45 10.35 9.51 4.77
C LYS A 45 9.51 10.76 4.43
N LEU A 46 8.97 10.81 3.23
CA LEU A 46 8.20 11.96 2.71
C LEU A 46 7.01 12.33 3.60
N HIS A 47 6.46 11.36 4.32
CA HIS A 47 5.36 11.56 5.27
C HIS A 47 5.72 12.42 6.50
N ILE A 48 7.01 12.68 6.73
CA ILE A 48 7.48 13.60 7.80
C ILE A 48 8.32 14.76 7.27
N GLU A 49 8.51 14.84 5.96
CA GLU A 49 9.22 15.95 5.31
C GLU A 49 8.36 17.24 5.44
N PRO A 50 8.90 18.34 5.98
CA PRO A 50 8.16 19.60 6.09
C PRO A 50 7.63 20.08 4.75
N ASP A 51 6.43 20.66 4.76
CA ASP A 51 5.74 21.20 3.58
C ASP A 51 5.44 20.16 2.46
N HIS A 52 5.73 18.89 2.69
CA HIS A 52 5.43 17.84 1.73
C HIS A 52 3.94 17.46 1.78
N PRO A 53 3.24 17.27 0.63
CA PRO A 53 1.82 16.91 0.61
C PRO A 53 1.47 15.70 1.48
N LEU A 54 2.31 14.67 1.51
CA LEU A 54 2.11 13.49 2.36
C LEU A 54 2.21 13.82 3.85
N SER A 55 3.12 14.72 4.23
CA SER A 55 3.25 15.20 5.62
C SER A 55 2.01 16.01 6.04
N ILE A 56 1.51 16.87 5.15
CA ILE A 56 0.29 17.65 5.39
C ILE A 56 -0.91 16.72 5.54
N THR A 57 -1.07 15.74 4.64
CA THR A 57 -2.13 14.73 4.70
C THR A 57 -2.08 13.94 6.00
N ARG A 58 -0.90 13.42 6.38
CA ARG A 58 -0.71 12.71 7.65
C ARG A 58 -1.16 13.54 8.85
N LYS A 59 -0.72 14.79 8.93
CA LYS A 59 -1.09 15.70 10.02
C LYS A 59 -2.60 15.99 10.06
N LEU A 60 -3.25 16.09 8.90
CA LEU A 60 -4.70 16.23 8.81
C LEU A 60 -5.40 15.03 9.43
N VAL A 61 -4.99 13.82 9.08
CA VAL A 61 -5.54 12.58 9.65
C VAL A 61 -5.27 12.49 11.15
N GLU A 62 -4.02 12.70 11.60
CA GLU A 62 -3.65 12.69 13.03
C GLU A 62 -4.47 13.68 13.85
N SER A 63 -4.84 14.83 13.27
CA SER A 63 -5.65 15.84 13.95
C SER A 63 -7.07 15.37 14.34
N ARG A 64 -7.56 14.29 13.69
CA ARG A 64 -8.88 13.69 13.99
C ARG A 64 -8.83 12.72 15.17
N PHE A 65 -7.64 12.35 15.62
CA PHE A 65 -7.40 11.42 16.72
C PHE A 65 -6.62 12.09 17.85
N PRO A 66 -7.21 13.13 18.50
CA PRO A 66 -6.53 13.85 19.58
C PRO A 66 -6.23 12.91 20.76
N GLY A 67 -5.00 13.00 21.29
CA GLY A 67 -4.54 12.14 22.38
C GLY A 67 -3.95 10.80 21.95
N PHE A 68 -4.00 10.46 20.65
CA PHE A 68 -3.30 9.28 20.14
C PHE A 68 -1.78 9.52 20.13
N ARG A 69 -1.03 8.45 20.36
CA ARG A 69 0.42 8.47 20.24
C ARG A 69 0.83 8.22 18.79
N ASN A 70 1.58 9.15 18.20
CA ASN A 70 1.99 9.05 16.80
C ASN A 70 3.36 8.38 16.66
N HIS A 71 3.44 7.30 15.84
CA HIS A 71 4.64 6.54 15.52
C HIS A 71 5.03 6.77 14.07
N ASN A 72 5.88 7.77 13.80
CA ASN A 72 6.20 8.21 12.43
C ASN A 72 7.65 7.93 12.01
N ASN A 73 8.41 7.17 12.79
CA ASN A 73 9.84 7.00 12.56
C ASN A 73 10.32 5.56 12.85
N LEU A 74 9.57 4.56 12.40
CA LEU A 74 9.93 3.17 12.55
C LEU A 74 10.86 2.68 11.42
N PRO A 75 11.77 1.71 11.67
CA PRO A 75 12.66 1.18 10.66
C PRO A 75 11.88 0.46 9.55
N GLY A 76 12.31 0.61 8.28
CA GLY A 76 11.65 0.00 7.13
C GLY A 76 12.04 -1.46 6.89
N VAL A 77 13.12 -1.93 7.50
CA VAL A 77 13.54 -3.34 7.47
C VAL A 77 12.85 -4.08 8.61
N VAL A 78 12.18 -5.17 8.29
CA VAL A 78 11.42 -6.01 9.23
C VAL A 78 11.70 -7.49 8.97
N THR A 79 11.36 -8.35 9.93
CA THR A 79 11.41 -9.80 9.76
C THR A 79 10.18 -10.32 9.02
N VAL A 80 10.28 -11.53 8.46
CA VAL A 80 9.14 -12.26 7.90
C VAL A 80 8.05 -12.48 8.96
N ASP A 81 8.45 -12.78 10.20
CA ASP A 81 7.51 -12.90 11.32
C ASP A 81 6.72 -11.60 11.55
N GLN A 82 7.40 -10.46 11.65
CA GLN A 82 6.73 -9.16 11.84
C GLN A 82 5.77 -8.81 10.70
N ASN A 83 6.18 -9.08 9.46
CA ASN A 83 5.40 -8.67 8.30
C ASN A 83 4.25 -9.63 7.96
N PHE A 84 4.34 -10.90 8.37
CA PHE A 84 3.40 -11.93 7.94
C PHE A 84 2.95 -12.86 9.07
N ASP A 85 3.86 -13.58 9.75
CA ASP A 85 3.50 -14.70 10.64
C ASP A 85 2.75 -14.21 11.87
N SER A 86 3.23 -13.15 12.50
CA SER A 86 2.59 -12.54 13.67
C SER A 86 1.21 -11.95 13.39
N LEU A 87 0.91 -11.67 12.12
CA LEU A 87 -0.35 -11.10 11.65
C LEU A 87 -1.33 -12.16 11.14
N GLY A 88 -0.96 -13.43 11.15
CA GLY A 88 -1.82 -14.53 10.72
C GLY A 88 -1.87 -14.76 9.21
N PHE A 89 -0.98 -14.16 8.42
CA PHE A 89 -0.87 -14.49 7.00
C PHE A 89 -0.44 -15.93 6.80
N THR A 90 -1.15 -16.69 5.98
CA THR A 90 -0.81 -18.07 5.65
C THR A 90 0.48 -18.15 4.85
N SER A 91 1.15 -19.31 4.87
CA SER A 91 2.44 -19.51 4.17
C SER A 91 2.33 -19.39 2.64
N ASP A 92 1.16 -19.64 2.09
CA ASP A 92 0.81 -19.58 0.67
C ASP A 92 0.19 -18.24 0.24
N HIS A 93 0.14 -17.26 1.15
CA HIS A 93 -0.42 -15.96 0.83
C HIS A 93 0.38 -15.26 -0.29
N PRO A 94 -0.28 -14.76 -1.37
CA PRO A 94 0.39 -14.15 -2.53
C PRO A 94 1.38 -13.04 -2.17
N GLY A 95 1.06 -12.20 -1.18
CA GLY A 95 1.93 -11.12 -0.70
C GLY A 95 3.28 -11.59 -0.16
N ARG A 96 3.47 -12.90 0.12
CA ARG A 96 4.77 -13.47 0.51
C ARG A 96 5.64 -13.79 -0.71
N SER A 97 5.08 -13.72 -1.92
CA SER A 97 5.83 -14.02 -3.13
C SER A 97 6.98 -13.03 -3.32
N ARG A 98 8.10 -13.53 -3.85
CA ARG A 98 9.23 -12.69 -4.30
C ARG A 98 8.85 -11.79 -5.48
N THR A 99 7.75 -12.07 -6.15
CA THR A 99 7.19 -11.22 -7.21
C THR A 99 6.56 -9.95 -6.68
N ASP A 100 6.10 -9.95 -5.41
CA ASP A 100 5.37 -8.85 -4.79
C ASP A 100 6.17 -8.15 -3.69
N THR A 101 7.12 -8.85 -3.06
CA THR A 101 7.85 -8.40 -1.88
C THR A 101 9.35 -8.25 -2.15
N TYR A 102 9.95 -7.18 -1.62
CA TYR A 102 11.39 -6.95 -1.64
C TYR A 102 12.07 -7.62 -0.44
N TYR A 103 12.67 -8.77 -0.68
CA TYR A 103 13.43 -9.53 0.31
C TYR A 103 14.90 -9.11 0.35
N ILE A 104 15.42 -8.87 1.54
CA ILE A 104 16.85 -8.72 1.81
C ILE A 104 17.51 -10.11 1.87
N ASN A 105 16.85 -11.03 2.57
CA ASN A 105 17.12 -12.47 2.61
C ASN A 105 15.83 -13.21 2.98
N LYS A 106 15.85 -14.52 3.08
CA LYS A 106 14.67 -15.35 3.36
C LYS A 106 13.92 -14.99 4.68
N ASP A 107 14.60 -14.38 5.65
CA ASP A 107 14.06 -14.08 6.98
C ASP A 107 13.80 -12.57 7.18
N THR A 108 14.25 -11.71 6.24
CA THR A 108 14.23 -10.26 6.38
C THR A 108 13.83 -9.59 5.06
N LEU A 109 12.98 -8.56 5.15
CA LEU A 109 12.43 -7.86 3.99
C LEU A 109 12.22 -6.36 4.25
N LEU A 110 11.95 -5.59 3.19
CA LEU A 110 11.40 -4.25 3.32
C LEU A 110 9.89 -4.39 3.56
N ARG A 111 9.37 -3.77 4.65
CA ARG A 111 7.96 -3.92 5.05
C ARG A 111 6.99 -3.62 3.90
N THR A 112 5.99 -4.46 3.72
CA THR A 112 4.97 -4.30 2.68
C THR A 112 3.74 -3.51 3.14
N HIS A 113 3.59 -3.34 4.45
CA HIS A 113 2.55 -2.56 5.12
C HIS A 113 3.02 -2.15 6.53
N THR A 114 2.39 -1.15 7.09
CA THR A 114 2.73 -0.65 8.43
C THR A 114 2.30 -1.57 9.56
N THR A 115 1.32 -2.44 9.32
CA THR A 115 0.83 -3.48 10.25
C THR A 115 1.97 -4.38 10.78
N ALA A 116 3.09 -4.50 10.05
CA ALA A 116 4.29 -5.19 10.51
C ALA A 116 4.82 -4.72 11.88
N HIS A 117 4.40 -3.54 12.33
CA HIS A 117 4.79 -2.97 13.62
C HIS A 117 3.68 -3.03 14.69
N GLU A 118 2.46 -3.44 14.33
CA GLU A 118 1.31 -3.39 15.26
C GLU A 118 1.54 -4.20 16.53
N VAL A 119 2.02 -5.44 16.41
CA VAL A 119 2.26 -6.31 17.58
C VAL A 119 3.27 -5.65 18.53
N ASP A 120 4.31 -5.00 18.01
CA ASP A 120 5.32 -4.32 18.81
C ASP A 120 4.78 -3.04 19.46
N VAL A 121 3.95 -2.28 18.75
CA VAL A 121 3.30 -1.08 19.28
C VAL A 121 2.31 -1.44 20.38
N PHE A 122 1.46 -2.45 20.18
CA PHE A 122 0.55 -2.94 21.21
C PHE A 122 1.32 -3.49 22.43
N ARG A 123 2.41 -4.22 22.23
CA ARG A 123 3.26 -4.75 23.31
C ARG A 123 3.88 -3.63 24.15
N GLN A 124 4.25 -2.52 23.55
CA GLN A 124 4.75 -1.36 24.28
C GLN A 124 3.69 -0.75 25.21
N ASN A 125 2.41 -0.92 24.90
CA ASN A 125 1.25 -0.48 25.69
C ASN A 125 1.40 0.96 26.21
N SER A 126 1.86 1.86 25.37
CA SER A 126 2.22 3.23 25.75
C SER A 126 1.05 4.22 25.65
N SER A 127 -0.06 3.81 25.05
CA SER A 127 -1.30 4.57 24.86
C SER A 127 -2.42 3.64 24.44
N ASP A 128 -3.66 3.93 24.83
CA ASP A 128 -4.84 3.20 24.37
C ASP A 128 -5.12 3.42 22.88
N GLY A 129 -4.83 4.63 22.39
CA GLY A 129 -4.91 4.98 20.98
C GLY A 129 -3.57 5.38 20.39
N TRP A 130 -3.28 4.94 19.17
CA TRP A 130 -2.06 5.31 18.45
C TRP A 130 -2.31 5.43 16.95
N THR A 131 -1.44 6.19 16.27
CA THR A 131 -1.30 6.16 14.82
C THR A 131 0.13 5.79 14.45
N LEU A 132 0.30 5.18 13.29
CA LEU A 132 1.58 4.76 12.75
C LEU A 132 1.64 5.14 11.28
N SER A 133 2.65 5.90 10.86
CA SER A 133 2.83 6.28 9.45
C SER A 133 4.24 5.96 8.99
N ALA A 134 4.36 5.32 7.84
CA ALA A 134 5.66 4.97 7.30
C ALA A 134 5.63 4.67 5.79
N ASP A 135 6.81 4.71 5.18
CA ASP A 135 7.08 4.19 3.85
C ASP A 135 6.92 2.66 3.83
N VAL A 136 6.28 2.14 2.80
CA VAL A 136 6.11 0.70 2.54
C VAL A 136 6.58 0.36 1.14
N TYR A 137 6.93 -0.91 0.90
CA TYR A 137 7.67 -1.33 -0.27
C TYR A 137 7.01 -2.56 -0.89
N ARG A 138 6.52 -2.42 -2.13
CA ARG A 138 5.91 -3.52 -2.88
C ARG A 138 6.43 -3.51 -4.31
N ARG A 139 6.65 -4.70 -4.88
CA ARG A 139 6.86 -4.83 -6.31
C ARG A 139 5.48 -4.71 -6.97
N ASP A 140 5.29 -3.68 -7.76
CA ASP A 140 3.98 -3.30 -8.24
C ASP A 140 4.01 -2.84 -9.71
N ALA A 141 2.85 -2.61 -10.30
CA ALA A 141 2.69 -2.03 -11.62
C ALA A 141 3.42 -0.69 -11.77
N VAL A 142 3.63 -0.28 -13.02
CA VAL A 142 4.16 1.05 -13.37
C VAL A 142 3.04 1.81 -14.06
N ASP A 143 2.38 2.69 -13.31
CA ASP A 143 1.36 3.58 -13.83
C ASP A 143 1.29 4.88 -13.01
N ARG A 144 0.28 5.72 -13.26
CA ARG A 144 0.10 7.01 -12.58
C ARG A 144 -0.36 6.88 -11.12
N SER A 145 -0.85 5.72 -10.71
CA SER A 145 -1.43 5.45 -9.38
C SER A 145 -0.61 4.49 -8.53
N HIS A 146 0.37 3.77 -9.14
CA HIS A 146 1.22 2.80 -8.46
C HIS A 146 2.69 3.21 -8.50
N TYR A 147 3.34 3.09 -7.35
CA TYR A 147 4.77 3.30 -7.18
C TYR A 147 5.31 2.29 -6.17
N PRO A 148 6.50 1.73 -6.37
CA PRO A 148 7.00 0.63 -5.52
C PRO A 148 7.28 1.03 -4.09
N ILE A 149 7.31 2.31 -3.79
CA ILE A 149 7.43 2.87 -2.45
C ILE A 149 6.31 3.88 -2.26
N PHE A 150 5.43 3.62 -1.32
CA PHE A 150 4.36 4.53 -0.96
C PHE A 150 4.23 4.61 0.56
N HIS A 151 3.33 5.42 1.07
CA HIS A 151 3.21 5.64 2.50
C HIS A 151 1.87 5.13 3.00
N HIS A 152 1.94 4.27 3.99
CA HIS A 152 0.78 3.72 4.66
C HIS A 152 0.64 4.36 6.05
N MET A 153 -0.58 4.65 6.44
CA MET A 153 -0.89 5.11 7.79
C MET A 153 -1.94 4.20 8.38
N GLU A 154 -1.71 3.80 9.60
CA GLU A 154 -2.64 3.01 10.41
C GLU A 154 -2.97 3.74 11.69
N GLY A 155 -4.10 3.39 12.27
CA GLY A 155 -4.49 3.81 13.60
C GLY A 155 -5.30 2.76 14.30
N ALA A 156 -5.17 2.71 15.62
CA ALA A 156 -5.94 1.82 16.47
C ALA A 156 -6.35 2.48 17.77
N LEU A 157 -7.47 2.05 18.30
CA LEU A 157 -7.93 2.40 19.65
C LEU A 157 -8.38 1.12 20.37
N THR A 158 -7.91 0.96 21.59
CA THR A 158 -8.25 -0.20 22.43
C THR A 158 -8.74 0.22 23.80
N TRP A 159 -9.55 -0.62 24.41
CA TRP A 159 -9.99 -0.51 25.80
C TRP A 159 -9.48 -1.74 26.56
N ASP A 160 -8.90 -1.51 27.73
CA ASP A 160 -8.43 -2.58 28.61
C ASP A 160 -9.58 -3.03 29.50
N ARG A 161 -10.14 -4.22 29.27
CA ARG A 161 -11.24 -4.77 30.07
C ARG A 161 -10.87 -4.96 31.52
N SER A 162 -9.59 -5.19 31.83
CA SER A 162 -9.11 -5.37 33.20
C SER A 162 -9.16 -4.08 34.05
N ALA A 163 -9.32 -2.93 33.41
CA ALA A 163 -9.49 -1.63 34.08
C ALA A 163 -10.94 -1.36 34.53
N PHE A 164 -11.87 -2.26 34.25
CA PHE A 164 -13.31 -2.15 34.56
C PHE A 164 -13.76 -3.27 35.48
N ASP A 165 -14.81 -3.01 36.28
CA ASP A 165 -15.37 -4.00 37.22
C ASP A 165 -16.03 -5.21 36.51
N SER A 166 -16.46 -5.03 35.24
CA SER A 166 -17.05 -6.09 34.42
C SER A 166 -16.89 -5.76 32.91
N ARG A 167 -17.17 -6.76 32.06
CA ARG A 167 -17.21 -6.57 30.61
C ARG A 167 -18.31 -5.59 30.20
N GLU A 168 -19.45 -5.63 30.85
CA GLU A 168 -20.57 -4.71 30.64
C GLU A 168 -20.15 -3.25 30.95
N ALA A 169 -19.43 -3.04 32.05
CA ALA A 169 -18.91 -1.71 32.40
C ALA A 169 -17.90 -1.19 31.34
N CYS A 170 -17.08 -2.05 30.79
CA CYS A 170 -16.21 -1.70 29.66
C CYS A 170 -17.05 -1.32 28.43
N THR A 171 -18.05 -2.13 28.07
CA THR A 171 -18.95 -1.89 26.94
C THR A 171 -19.70 -0.55 27.09
N ASP A 172 -20.18 -0.24 28.30
CA ASP A 172 -20.82 1.05 28.61
C ASP A 172 -19.84 2.23 28.47
N ALA A 173 -18.59 2.05 28.85
CA ALA A 173 -17.56 3.08 28.67
C ALA A 173 -17.26 3.32 27.17
N ILE A 174 -17.24 2.27 26.34
CA ILE A 174 -17.12 2.39 24.89
C ILE A 174 -18.32 3.11 24.32
N ARG A 175 -19.54 2.78 24.76
CA ARG A 175 -20.79 3.46 24.37
C ARG A 175 -20.76 4.94 24.72
N ALA A 176 -20.36 5.28 25.94
CA ALA A 176 -20.20 6.66 26.35
C ALA A 176 -19.12 7.41 25.54
N SER A 177 -18.08 6.70 25.07
CA SER A 177 -17.08 7.27 24.16
C SER A 177 -17.66 7.53 22.77
N PHE A 178 -18.45 6.59 22.25
CA PHE A 178 -19.14 6.72 20.97
C PHE A 178 -20.09 7.93 20.95
N GLU A 179 -20.86 8.16 22.02
CA GLU A 179 -21.80 9.28 22.13
C GLU A 179 -21.11 10.66 22.12
N ARG A 180 -19.82 10.72 22.44
CA ARG A 180 -19.01 11.95 22.38
C ARG A 180 -18.40 12.23 21.02
N LEU A 181 -18.44 11.27 20.09
CA LEU A 181 -17.95 11.49 18.74
C LEU A 181 -18.84 12.50 17.98
N PRO A 182 -18.25 13.30 17.08
CA PRO A 182 -19.03 14.26 16.29
C PRO A 182 -20.14 13.61 15.47
N ASN A 183 -21.25 14.32 15.33
CA ASN A 183 -22.26 14.01 14.35
C ASN A 183 -21.97 14.76 13.04
N HIS A 184 -22.32 14.17 11.91
CA HIS A 184 -22.13 14.75 10.58
C HIS A 184 -23.30 14.41 9.67
N ASP A 185 -23.51 15.27 8.66
CA ASP A 185 -24.59 15.13 7.67
C ASP A 185 -24.14 14.28 6.45
N LEU A 186 -23.48 13.15 6.72
CA LEU A 186 -23.12 12.20 5.69
C LEU A 186 -24.32 11.36 5.26
N VAL A 187 -24.40 11.06 3.98
CA VAL A 187 -25.26 9.96 3.49
C VAL A 187 -24.46 8.67 3.59
N VAL A 188 -24.80 7.83 4.57
CA VAL A 188 -24.10 6.57 4.84
C VAL A 188 -24.94 5.40 4.30
N GLU A 189 -24.35 4.61 3.41
CA GLU A 189 -24.90 3.33 2.95
C GLU A 189 -24.18 2.19 3.71
N ASP A 190 -24.90 1.58 4.64
CA ASP A 190 -24.42 0.43 5.44
C ASP A 190 -25.52 -0.64 5.51
N PRO A 191 -25.74 -1.39 4.40
CA PRO A 191 -26.83 -2.34 4.31
C PRO A 191 -26.56 -3.66 5.05
N ASN A 192 -25.33 -3.89 5.48
CA ASN A 192 -24.91 -5.16 6.09
C ASN A 192 -25.07 -5.11 7.62
N PRO A 193 -25.35 -6.27 8.26
CA PRO A 193 -25.33 -6.36 9.72
C PRO A 193 -23.91 -6.12 10.25
N PRO A 194 -23.76 -5.80 11.56
CA PRO A 194 -22.43 -5.57 12.18
C PRO A 194 -21.45 -6.74 12.04
N PHE A 195 -21.97 -7.95 11.89
CA PHE A 195 -21.20 -9.17 11.61
C PHE A 195 -22.09 -10.24 10.95
N HIS A 196 -21.48 -11.18 10.25
CA HIS A 196 -22.17 -12.29 9.58
C HIS A 196 -21.32 -13.56 9.68
N ALA A 197 -21.92 -14.67 10.14
CA ALA A 197 -21.20 -15.90 10.47
C ALA A 197 -20.24 -16.43 9.39
N GLU A 198 -20.56 -16.25 8.11
CA GLU A 198 -19.74 -16.77 6.99
C GLU A 198 -18.87 -15.70 6.32
N ARG A 199 -19.39 -14.48 6.13
CA ARG A 199 -18.71 -13.44 5.33
C ARG A 199 -17.88 -12.49 6.17
N ASN A 200 -18.34 -12.19 7.39
CA ASN A 200 -17.72 -11.19 8.27
C ASN A 200 -17.93 -11.61 9.75
N PRO A 201 -17.23 -12.66 10.21
CA PRO A 201 -17.59 -13.36 11.44
C PRO A 201 -17.24 -12.57 12.70
N LEU A 202 -18.09 -12.75 13.71
CA LEU A 202 -17.79 -12.39 15.08
C LEU A 202 -16.72 -13.33 15.63
N GLN A 203 -15.80 -12.81 16.42
CA GLN A 203 -14.82 -13.61 17.18
C GLN A 203 -15.47 -14.16 18.47
N GLU A 204 -16.46 -15.07 18.34
CA GLU A 204 -17.34 -15.55 19.43
C GLU A 204 -16.60 -16.08 20.66
N LYS A 205 -15.39 -16.62 20.47
CA LYS A 205 -14.55 -17.10 21.57
C LYS A 205 -14.06 -15.97 22.48
N TYR A 206 -13.98 -14.77 21.98
CA TYR A 206 -13.34 -13.64 22.65
C TYR A 206 -14.25 -12.46 22.92
N HIS A 207 -15.20 -12.21 22.03
CA HIS A 207 -16.07 -11.04 22.05
C HIS A 207 -17.53 -11.44 22.15
N SER A 208 -18.30 -10.73 22.97
CA SER A 208 -19.76 -10.78 22.88
C SER A 208 -20.26 -9.99 21.66
N ALA A 209 -21.50 -10.24 21.25
CA ALA A 209 -22.14 -9.48 20.17
C ALA A 209 -22.15 -7.99 20.48
N ASP A 210 -22.59 -7.62 21.70
CA ASP A 210 -22.68 -6.21 22.15
C ASP A 210 -21.34 -5.50 22.15
N GLU A 211 -20.25 -6.18 22.58
CA GLU A 211 -18.89 -5.63 22.55
C GLU A 211 -18.44 -5.34 21.11
N ALA A 212 -18.59 -6.32 20.22
CA ALA A 212 -18.16 -6.18 18.83
C ALA A 212 -18.97 -5.11 18.10
N GLU A 213 -20.29 -5.04 18.33
CA GLU A 213 -21.19 -4.07 17.73
C GLU A 213 -20.84 -2.63 18.13
N ILE A 214 -20.63 -2.37 19.42
CA ILE A 214 -20.30 -1.00 19.88
C ILE A 214 -18.89 -0.59 19.47
N VAL A 215 -17.91 -1.52 19.41
CA VAL A 215 -16.56 -1.25 18.90
C VAL A 215 -16.62 -0.92 17.41
N ALA A 216 -17.38 -1.69 16.63
CA ALA A 216 -17.60 -1.42 15.20
C ALA A 216 -18.31 -0.07 14.95
N ALA A 217 -19.33 0.25 15.74
CA ALA A 217 -20.01 1.53 15.64
C ALA A 217 -19.09 2.71 15.96
N HIS A 218 -18.25 2.58 17.02
CA HIS A 218 -17.26 3.59 17.39
C HIS A 218 -16.23 3.79 16.28
N LEU A 219 -15.71 2.69 15.70
CA LEU A 219 -14.80 2.69 14.56
C LEU A 219 -15.40 3.47 13.39
N LYS A 220 -16.58 3.03 12.93
CA LYS A 220 -17.25 3.61 11.76
C LYS A 220 -17.47 5.12 11.93
N ARG A 221 -18.00 5.56 13.06
CA ARG A 221 -18.23 6.98 13.36
C ARG A 221 -16.92 7.79 13.39
N SER A 222 -15.86 7.24 13.97
CA SER A 222 -14.54 7.90 14.02
C SER A 222 -13.94 8.09 12.63
N LEU A 223 -14.11 7.11 11.75
CA LEU A 223 -13.60 7.16 10.37
C LEU A 223 -14.47 8.02 9.46
N GLU A 224 -15.78 8.06 9.67
CA GLU A 224 -16.69 9.00 9.02
C GLU A 224 -16.30 10.45 9.32
N ASP A 225 -15.99 10.78 10.59
CA ASP A 225 -15.49 12.12 10.98
C ASP A 225 -14.16 12.45 10.29
N MET A 226 -13.25 11.50 10.20
CA MET A 226 -11.98 11.67 9.48
C MET A 226 -12.22 11.96 8.00
N VAL A 227 -13.10 11.22 7.34
CA VAL A 227 -13.42 11.40 5.91
C VAL A 227 -14.10 12.74 5.67
N VAL A 228 -15.01 13.19 6.53
CA VAL A 228 -15.60 14.55 6.45
C VAL A 228 -14.49 15.60 6.47
N ALA A 229 -13.53 15.50 7.37
CA ALA A 229 -12.42 16.46 7.46
C ALA A 229 -11.56 16.47 6.19
N ILE A 230 -11.25 15.29 5.63
CA ILE A 230 -10.47 15.15 4.39
C ILE A 230 -11.19 15.83 3.21
N PHE A 231 -12.45 15.50 3.01
CA PHE A 231 -13.20 16.02 1.85
C PHE A 231 -13.55 17.50 2.00
N THR A 232 -13.82 17.99 3.23
CA THR A 232 -13.93 19.42 3.51
C THR A 232 -12.64 20.17 3.17
N ALA A 233 -11.49 19.62 3.53
CA ALA A 233 -10.20 20.22 3.19
C ALA A 233 -9.95 20.20 1.66
N ALA A 234 -10.38 19.15 0.95
CA ALA A 234 -10.29 19.08 -0.51
C ALA A 234 -11.14 20.15 -1.20
N ASP A 235 -12.34 20.40 -0.72
CA ASP A 235 -13.24 21.45 -1.25
C ASP A 235 -12.69 22.85 -0.96
N GLN A 236 -12.12 23.06 0.23
CA GLN A 236 -11.44 24.31 0.56
C GLN A 236 -10.23 24.56 -0.36
N ALA A 237 -9.46 23.52 -0.68
CA ALA A 237 -8.33 23.61 -1.60
C ALA A 237 -8.77 23.94 -3.04
N LEU A 238 -9.90 23.40 -3.48
CA LEU A 238 -10.53 23.74 -4.77
C LEU A 238 -10.89 25.24 -4.83
N THR A 239 -11.63 25.70 -3.83
CA THR A 239 -12.10 27.10 -3.73
C THR A 239 -10.90 28.07 -3.67
N ALA A 240 -9.88 27.76 -2.86
CA ALA A 240 -8.67 28.57 -2.76
C ALA A 240 -7.86 28.64 -4.07
N SER A 241 -8.05 27.67 -4.96
CA SER A 241 -7.40 27.61 -6.28
C SER A 241 -8.25 28.28 -7.38
N GLY A 242 -9.36 28.90 -7.05
CA GLY A 242 -10.26 29.57 -8.01
C GLY A 242 -11.03 28.59 -8.92
N GLN A 243 -11.12 27.34 -8.54
CA GLN A 243 -11.88 26.29 -9.23
C GLN A 243 -13.22 26.14 -8.51
N SER A 244 -14.34 26.14 -9.26
CA SER A 244 -15.65 25.82 -8.66
C SER A 244 -15.73 24.33 -8.36
N SER A 245 -16.19 23.99 -7.17
CA SER A 245 -16.56 22.61 -6.84
C SER A 245 -17.86 22.27 -7.57
N GLU A 246 -17.84 21.27 -8.45
CA GLU A 246 -19.08 20.70 -9.00
C GLU A 246 -19.87 19.96 -7.91
N SER A 247 -19.23 19.67 -6.76
CA SER A 247 -19.81 18.98 -5.61
C SER A 247 -20.65 19.88 -4.71
N GLU A 248 -20.81 21.19 -5.00
CA GLU A 248 -21.56 22.13 -4.15
C GLU A 248 -23.06 21.78 -3.98
N LYS A 249 -23.56 20.73 -4.62
CA LYS A 249 -24.99 20.40 -4.61
C LYS A 249 -25.36 19.07 -3.96
N ASP A 250 -24.45 18.13 -3.89
CA ASP A 250 -24.76 16.80 -3.33
C ASP A 250 -23.99 16.56 -2.01
N PRO A 251 -24.69 16.06 -0.97
CA PRO A 251 -24.02 15.70 0.28
C PRO A 251 -22.97 14.60 0.02
N LEU A 252 -21.87 14.63 0.79
CA LEU A 252 -20.86 13.59 0.76
C LEU A 252 -21.51 12.23 1.05
N LYS A 253 -21.27 11.25 0.18
CA LYS A 253 -21.81 9.89 0.32
C LYS A 253 -20.69 8.92 0.59
N VAL A 254 -20.91 8.06 1.58
CA VAL A 254 -20.00 6.95 1.90
C VAL A 254 -20.78 5.65 1.92
N ARG A 255 -20.12 4.55 1.60
CA ARG A 255 -20.65 3.22 1.82
C ARG A 255 -19.67 2.33 2.54
N TRP A 256 -20.19 1.43 3.38
CA TRP A 256 -19.47 0.40 4.06
C TRP A 256 -19.63 -0.91 3.31
N VAL A 257 -18.50 -1.52 2.95
CA VAL A 257 -18.43 -2.80 2.23
C VAL A 257 -17.78 -3.83 3.15
N GLU A 258 -18.38 -5.02 3.29
CA GLU A 258 -17.74 -6.12 4.02
C GLU A 258 -16.42 -6.51 3.35
N ALA A 259 -15.37 -6.67 4.15
CA ALA A 259 -14.04 -7.03 3.70
C ALA A 259 -13.43 -8.13 4.57
N PHE A 260 -12.32 -8.69 4.14
CA PHE A 260 -11.56 -9.69 4.90
C PHE A 260 -10.11 -9.25 5.03
N PHE A 261 -9.65 -9.12 6.28
CA PHE A 261 -8.25 -8.89 6.61
C PHE A 261 -7.80 -9.93 7.65
N PRO A 262 -6.57 -10.50 7.54
CA PRO A 262 -6.11 -11.53 8.46
C PRO A 262 -6.00 -11.08 9.93
N HIS A 263 -5.93 -9.78 10.17
CA HIS A 263 -5.66 -9.17 11.48
C HIS A 263 -6.86 -8.44 12.08
N THR A 264 -8.03 -8.47 11.43
CA THR A 264 -9.29 -7.91 11.95
C THR A 264 -10.50 -8.79 11.62
N SER A 265 -11.48 -8.87 12.51
CA SER A 265 -12.78 -9.51 12.28
C SER A 265 -13.81 -9.05 13.31
N PRO A 266 -14.99 -8.54 12.92
CA PRO A 266 -15.42 -8.22 11.56
C PRO A 266 -14.62 -7.06 10.94
N SER A 267 -14.63 -6.99 9.59
CA SER A 267 -13.83 -6.04 8.82
C SER A 267 -14.63 -5.36 7.71
N TRP A 268 -14.23 -4.16 7.36
CA TRP A 268 -14.89 -3.37 6.31
C TRP A 268 -13.87 -2.55 5.52
N GLU A 269 -14.29 -2.18 4.33
CA GLU A 269 -13.73 -1.09 3.54
C GLU A 269 -14.73 0.07 3.54
N MET A 270 -14.22 1.31 3.55
CA MET A 270 -15.03 2.49 3.31
C MET A 270 -14.76 3.01 1.91
N GLU A 271 -15.81 3.19 1.15
CA GLU A 271 -15.78 3.86 -0.15
C GLU A 271 -16.51 5.19 -0.08
N VAL A 272 -16.00 6.17 -0.81
CA VAL A 272 -16.57 7.51 -0.92
C VAL A 272 -16.99 7.76 -2.36
N TRP A 273 -18.20 8.28 -2.58
CA TRP A 273 -18.64 8.71 -3.90
C TRP A 273 -17.91 9.99 -4.30
N TRP A 274 -17.04 9.88 -5.29
CA TRP A 274 -16.21 10.98 -5.74
C TRP A 274 -16.14 11.05 -7.26
N ARG A 275 -16.54 12.20 -7.83
CA ARG A 275 -16.50 12.47 -9.29
C ARG A 275 -17.18 11.41 -10.16
N GLY A 276 -18.29 10.87 -9.67
CA GLY A 276 -19.11 9.93 -10.45
C GLY A 276 -18.74 8.47 -10.29
N ASP A 277 -17.84 8.12 -9.38
CA ASP A 277 -17.45 6.75 -9.06
C ASP A 277 -17.19 6.53 -7.56
N TRP A 278 -17.22 5.27 -7.13
CA TRP A 278 -16.86 4.88 -5.77
C TRP A 278 -15.35 4.73 -5.63
N LEU A 279 -14.78 5.51 -4.74
CA LEU A 279 -13.37 5.47 -4.40
C LEU A 279 -13.19 4.79 -3.04
N GLU A 280 -12.53 3.63 -3.03
CA GLU A 280 -12.07 3.00 -1.79
C GLU A 280 -11.02 3.90 -1.11
N VAL A 281 -11.27 4.23 0.16
CA VAL A 281 -10.44 5.18 0.94
C VAL A 281 -9.62 4.46 1.99
N LEU A 282 -10.21 3.46 2.66
CA LEU A 282 -9.58 2.77 3.78
C LEU A 282 -10.14 1.36 4.00
N GLY A 283 -9.31 0.52 4.64
CA GLY A 283 -9.72 -0.73 5.26
C GLY A 283 -9.69 -0.64 6.77
N CYS A 284 -10.60 -1.35 7.47
CA CYS A 284 -10.67 -1.31 8.92
C CYS A 284 -11.39 -2.52 9.53
N GLY A 285 -11.32 -2.67 10.84
CA GLY A 285 -12.09 -3.71 11.54
C GLY A 285 -11.86 -3.76 13.03
N VAL A 286 -12.56 -4.70 13.68
CA VAL A 286 -12.31 -5.06 15.06
C VAL A 286 -11.03 -5.90 15.13
N ILE A 287 -10.07 -5.51 15.93
CA ILE A 287 -8.74 -6.15 16.01
C ILE A 287 -8.89 -7.63 16.34
N ASP A 288 -8.15 -8.48 15.63
CA ASP A 288 -8.12 -9.91 15.90
C ASP A 288 -7.52 -10.19 17.29
N GLN A 289 -8.27 -10.87 18.17
CA GLN A 289 -7.83 -11.10 19.54
C GLN A 289 -6.53 -11.91 19.63
N PRO A 290 -6.27 -12.93 18.81
CA PRO A 290 -4.96 -13.57 18.69
C PRO A 290 -3.78 -12.62 18.51
N LEU A 291 -3.95 -11.51 17.77
CA LEU A 291 -2.91 -10.48 17.62
C LEU A 291 -2.63 -9.78 18.96
N LEU A 292 -3.67 -9.36 19.67
CA LEU A 292 -3.53 -8.74 21.00
C LEU A 292 -2.92 -9.70 22.03
N ILE A 293 -3.28 -10.99 21.98
CA ILE A 293 -2.66 -12.03 22.82
C ILE A 293 -1.16 -12.16 22.54
N ARG A 294 -0.74 -12.17 21.26
CA ARG A 294 0.70 -12.18 20.88
C ARG A 294 1.42 -10.92 21.33
N ALA A 295 0.72 -9.81 21.41
CA ALA A 295 1.25 -8.55 21.93
C ALA A 295 1.31 -8.50 23.47
N ASN A 296 0.94 -9.57 24.19
CA ASN A 296 0.78 -9.63 25.65
C ASN A 296 -0.29 -8.67 26.19
N GLN A 297 -1.37 -8.46 25.42
CA GLN A 297 -2.51 -7.60 25.75
C GLN A 297 -3.84 -8.39 25.64
N PRO A 298 -4.00 -9.54 26.35
CA PRO A 298 -5.14 -10.43 26.16
C PRO A 298 -6.49 -9.84 26.60
N ASP A 299 -6.46 -8.84 27.48
CA ASP A 299 -7.65 -8.22 28.04
C ASP A 299 -8.12 -6.99 27.24
N ARG A 300 -7.39 -6.59 26.18
CA ARG A 300 -7.79 -5.48 25.35
C ARG A 300 -8.78 -5.90 24.27
N ILE A 301 -9.71 -4.99 23.97
CA ILE A 301 -10.59 -5.01 22.80
C ILE A 301 -10.51 -3.66 22.08
N GLY A 302 -10.64 -3.65 20.79
CA GLY A 302 -10.59 -2.39 20.04
C GLY A 302 -10.70 -2.56 18.54
N TRP A 303 -10.39 -1.50 17.84
CA TRP A 303 -10.46 -1.40 16.40
C TRP A 303 -9.17 -0.85 15.80
N ALA A 304 -8.96 -1.15 14.52
CA ALA A 304 -7.86 -0.61 13.73
C ALA A 304 -8.33 -0.23 12.32
N PHE A 305 -7.60 0.69 11.67
CA PHE A 305 -7.79 1.06 10.27
C PHE A 305 -6.45 1.28 9.58
N GLY A 306 -6.46 1.17 8.24
CA GLY A 306 -5.31 1.47 7.39
C GLY A 306 -5.71 2.28 6.16
N ILE A 307 -4.86 3.27 5.79
CA ILE A 307 -5.04 4.12 4.61
C ILE A 307 -3.73 4.29 3.83
N GLY A 308 -3.83 4.44 2.51
CA GLY A 308 -2.72 4.88 1.67
C GLY A 308 -2.66 6.41 1.61
N LEU A 309 -1.56 7.01 2.10
CA LEU A 309 -1.45 8.48 2.16
C LEU A 309 -1.42 9.13 0.79
N GLU A 310 -0.81 8.49 -0.22
CA GLU A 310 -0.75 9.01 -1.59
C GLU A 310 -2.12 9.17 -2.22
N ARG A 311 -3.01 8.18 -2.05
CA ARG A 311 -4.37 8.23 -2.59
C ARG A 311 -5.13 9.43 -2.04
N ILE A 312 -5.04 9.66 -0.75
CA ILE A 312 -5.66 10.81 -0.08
C ILE A 312 -5.00 12.12 -0.52
N ALA A 313 -3.67 12.17 -0.58
CA ALA A 313 -2.94 13.39 -1.00
C ALA A 313 -3.21 13.73 -2.47
N MET A 314 -3.30 12.74 -3.37
CA MET A 314 -3.69 12.95 -4.77
C MET A 314 -5.08 13.57 -4.87
N LEU A 315 -6.02 13.14 -4.04
CA LEU A 315 -7.36 13.71 -3.96
C LEU A 315 -7.34 15.15 -3.41
N LEU A 316 -6.70 15.36 -2.25
CA LEU A 316 -6.64 16.66 -1.55
C LEU A 316 -6.01 17.74 -2.43
N PHE A 317 -4.85 17.43 -3.00
CA PHE A 317 -4.05 18.41 -3.75
C PHE A 317 -4.29 18.36 -5.27
N GLY A 318 -5.08 17.41 -5.75
CA GLY A 318 -5.29 17.23 -7.20
C GLY A 318 -4.03 16.86 -7.96
N ILE A 319 -3.13 16.10 -7.32
CA ILE A 319 -1.89 15.61 -7.93
C ILE A 319 -2.26 14.46 -8.86
N PRO A 320 -1.95 14.55 -10.18
CA PRO A 320 -2.43 13.58 -11.15
C PRO A 320 -1.58 12.32 -11.29
N ASP A 321 -0.42 12.28 -10.64
CA ASP A 321 0.58 11.23 -10.83
C ASP A 321 1.38 11.02 -9.55
N ILE A 322 1.38 9.78 -9.05
CA ILE A 322 2.03 9.40 -7.77
C ILE A 322 3.54 9.68 -7.77
N ARG A 323 4.20 9.63 -8.93
CA ARG A 323 5.64 9.89 -9.06
C ARG A 323 6.02 11.32 -8.68
N LEU A 324 5.08 12.27 -8.79
CA LEU A 324 5.30 13.67 -8.41
C LEU A 324 5.67 13.83 -6.93
N PHE A 325 5.18 12.97 -6.05
CA PHE A 325 5.59 12.98 -4.64
C PHE A 325 7.08 12.74 -4.46
N TRP A 326 7.71 12.00 -5.38
CA TRP A 326 9.14 11.67 -5.35
C TRP A 326 10.01 12.69 -6.09
N SER A 327 9.39 13.69 -6.73
CA SER A 327 10.09 14.74 -7.48
C SER A 327 11.06 15.50 -6.57
N LYS A 328 12.25 15.78 -7.10
CA LYS A 328 13.26 16.65 -6.48
C LYS A 328 13.19 18.08 -7.04
N ASP A 329 12.26 18.33 -7.96
CA ASP A 329 12.08 19.66 -8.55
C ASP A 329 11.51 20.60 -7.48
N PRO A 330 12.22 21.69 -7.15
CA PRO A 330 11.75 22.65 -6.17
C PRO A 330 10.43 23.33 -6.55
N ARG A 331 10.04 23.32 -7.84
CA ARG A 331 8.74 23.84 -8.29
C ARG A 331 7.57 23.00 -7.79
N PHE A 332 7.79 21.73 -7.47
CA PHE A 332 6.77 20.88 -6.86
C PHE A 332 6.50 21.32 -5.41
N LEU A 333 7.50 21.21 -4.53
CA LEU A 333 7.32 21.45 -3.09
C LEU A 333 6.95 22.90 -2.76
N LYS A 334 7.45 23.89 -3.50
CA LYS A 334 7.13 25.31 -3.29
C LYS A 334 5.64 25.65 -3.43
N GLN A 335 4.83 24.77 -3.98
CA GLN A 335 3.38 24.96 -4.09
C GLN A 335 2.63 24.68 -2.79
N PHE A 336 3.26 23.97 -1.86
CA PHE A 336 2.64 23.49 -0.63
C PHE A 336 3.29 24.13 0.59
N SER A 337 2.54 24.22 1.68
CA SER A 337 3.04 24.73 2.96
C SER A 337 2.19 24.21 4.10
N ASP A 338 2.83 23.77 5.17
CA ASP A 338 2.18 23.40 6.45
C ASP A 338 1.49 24.59 7.12
N ALA A 339 2.00 25.81 6.91
CA ALA A 339 1.53 27.02 7.56
C ALA A 339 0.50 27.81 6.75
N GLY A 340 0.26 27.42 5.48
CA GLY A 340 -0.63 28.14 4.56
C GLY A 340 -1.97 27.44 4.35
N PRO A 341 -2.90 28.09 3.63
CA PRO A 341 -4.12 27.43 3.19
C PRO A 341 -3.77 26.28 2.23
N MET A 342 -4.47 25.18 2.35
CA MET A 342 -4.32 24.04 1.43
C MET A 342 -4.64 24.50 -0.01
N ARG A 343 -3.78 24.15 -0.96
CA ARG A 343 -3.90 24.53 -2.37
C ARG A 343 -3.74 23.35 -3.27
N ARG A 344 -4.41 23.38 -4.42
CA ARG A 344 -4.26 22.34 -5.43
C ARG A 344 -2.95 22.52 -6.21
N PHE A 345 -2.40 21.40 -6.61
CA PHE A 345 -1.25 21.30 -7.50
C PHE A 345 -1.50 22.00 -8.83
N GLN A 346 -0.54 22.80 -9.27
CA GLN A 346 -0.53 23.44 -10.58
C GLN A 346 0.55 22.78 -11.44
N PRO A 347 0.19 22.18 -12.58
CA PRO A 347 1.17 21.59 -13.48
C PRO A 347 2.19 22.60 -13.97
N PHE A 348 3.46 22.27 -13.87
CA PHE A 348 4.59 23.11 -14.32
C PHE A 348 5.29 22.55 -15.57
N SER A 349 4.86 21.37 -16.05
CA SER A 349 5.33 20.76 -17.29
C SER A 349 4.17 20.08 -18.03
N LYS A 350 4.20 20.14 -19.37
CA LYS A 350 3.23 19.51 -20.28
C LYS A 350 3.99 18.83 -21.42
N HIS A 351 4.79 17.83 -21.11
CA HIS A 351 5.52 17.08 -22.13
C HIS A 351 4.75 15.83 -22.52
N PRO A 352 4.49 15.59 -23.84
CA PRO A 352 3.81 14.37 -24.27
C PRO A 352 4.68 13.14 -24.04
N PRO A 353 4.09 11.97 -23.71
CA PRO A 353 4.82 10.72 -23.61
C PRO A 353 5.33 10.25 -24.98
N ALA A 354 6.43 9.49 -24.96
CA ALA A 354 6.99 8.83 -26.13
C ALA A 354 6.81 7.31 -26.00
N PRO A 355 5.79 6.70 -26.63
CA PRO A 355 5.55 5.27 -26.50
C PRO A 355 6.59 4.44 -27.25
N ARG A 356 6.94 3.27 -26.67
CA ARG A 356 7.72 2.21 -27.30
C ARG A 356 7.11 0.86 -26.95
N ASP A 357 7.10 -0.04 -27.93
CA ASP A 357 6.57 -1.38 -27.75
C ASP A 357 7.73 -2.38 -27.67
N VAL A 358 7.68 -3.28 -26.73
CA VAL A 358 8.60 -4.42 -26.64
C VAL A 358 7.79 -5.70 -26.80
N ALA A 359 8.05 -6.42 -27.88
CA ALA A 359 7.45 -7.72 -28.17
C ALA A 359 8.50 -8.81 -28.09
N PHE A 360 8.16 -9.93 -27.46
CA PHE A 360 9.10 -11.02 -27.24
C PHE A 360 8.41 -12.37 -27.09
N TRP A 361 9.15 -13.44 -27.42
CA TRP A 361 8.75 -14.82 -27.15
C TRP A 361 9.35 -15.30 -25.84
N LEU A 362 8.52 -15.92 -25.00
CA LEU A 362 9.02 -16.61 -23.79
C LEU A 362 9.76 -17.89 -24.19
N PRO A 363 10.89 -18.23 -23.54
CA PRO A 363 11.52 -19.52 -23.69
C PRO A 363 10.65 -20.63 -23.09
N GLU A 364 10.77 -21.87 -23.62
CA GLU A 364 9.98 -23.03 -23.15
C GLU A 364 10.14 -23.31 -21.65
N THR A 365 11.29 -22.96 -21.07
CA THR A 365 11.60 -23.13 -19.64
C THR A 365 10.82 -22.17 -18.73
N LEU A 366 10.21 -21.12 -19.27
CA LEU A 366 9.43 -20.12 -18.55
C LEU A 366 7.94 -20.18 -18.90
N GLU A 367 7.47 -21.26 -19.55
CA GLU A 367 6.08 -21.46 -19.87
C GLU A 367 5.27 -21.87 -18.63
N GLY A 368 4.72 -20.90 -17.96
CA GLY A 368 3.72 -21.00 -16.90
C GLY A 368 2.55 -20.04 -17.17
N PRO A 369 1.46 -20.10 -16.40
CA PRO A 369 0.46 -19.05 -16.48
C PRO A 369 1.14 -17.72 -16.17
N VAL A 370 1.03 -16.72 -17.07
CA VAL A 370 1.39 -15.33 -16.71
C VAL A 370 0.44 -14.93 -15.59
N VAL A 371 0.95 -14.88 -14.40
CA VAL A 371 0.24 -14.26 -13.29
C VAL A 371 0.37 -12.76 -13.55
N ALA A 372 -0.71 -12.16 -14.05
CA ALA A 372 -0.82 -10.71 -14.08
C ALA A 372 -0.63 -10.23 -12.63
N GLY A 373 0.24 -9.25 -12.44
CA GLY A 373 0.34 -8.59 -11.14
C GLY A 373 -1.06 -8.18 -10.72
N THR A 374 -1.52 -8.67 -9.60
CA THR A 374 -2.75 -8.17 -9.02
C THR A 374 -2.50 -6.69 -8.81
N PRO A 375 -3.28 -5.76 -9.40
CA PRO A 375 -3.17 -4.39 -8.96
C PRO A 375 -3.26 -4.45 -7.44
N ALA A 376 -2.40 -3.74 -6.74
CA ALA A 376 -2.49 -3.65 -5.30
C ALA A 376 -3.83 -3.02 -4.95
N SER A 377 -4.89 -3.80 -5.15
CA SER A 377 -6.15 -3.58 -4.50
C SER A 377 -5.83 -3.76 -3.03
N THR A 378 -6.02 -2.73 -2.27
CA THR A 378 -6.30 -2.85 -0.86
C THR A 378 -7.23 -4.06 -0.75
N SER A 379 -6.65 -5.21 -0.47
CA SER A 379 -7.21 -6.50 -0.07
C SER A 379 -8.72 -6.74 -0.30
N SER A 380 -9.19 -6.78 -1.53
CA SER A 380 -10.42 -7.49 -1.84
C SER A 380 -10.05 -8.89 -2.33
N ALA A 381 -10.28 -9.90 -1.50
CA ALA A 381 -10.24 -11.29 -1.94
C ALA A 381 -11.33 -11.50 -3.01
N PRO A 382 -11.05 -12.24 -4.10
CA PRO A 382 -12.09 -12.56 -5.06
C PRO A 382 -13.17 -13.40 -4.37
N ASN A 383 -14.43 -12.99 -4.51
CA ASN A 383 -15.60 -13.78 -4.17
C ASN A 383 -15.57 -15.08 -4.98
N SER A 384 -15.08 -16.16 -4.41
CA SER A 384 -15.29 -17.52 -4.94
C SER A 384 -16.38 -18.21 -4.11
N ALA A 385 -17.62 -18.01 -4.56
CA ALA A 385 -18.67 -18.98 -4.31
C ALA A 385 -18.41 -20.20 -5.20
N GLY A 386 -18.10 -21.35 -4.61
CA GLY A 386 -18.03 -22.61 -5.34
C GLY A 386 -17.03 -23.57 -4.70
N GLY A 387 -17.53 -24.38 -3.76
CA GLY A 387 -16.73 -25.44 -3.16
C GLY A 387 -16.32 -26.51 -4.18
N GLN A 388 -15.01 -26.70 -4.30
CA GLN A 388 -14.41 -28.00 -4.57
C GLN A 388 -13.14 -28.11 -3.73
N GLN A 389 -13.14 -29.09 -2.86
CA GLN A 389 -11.96 -29.55 -2.13
C GLN A 389 -10.92 -30.01 -3.16
N THR A 390 -9.90 -29.23 -3.38
CA THR A 390 -8.64 -29.69 -3.98
C THR A 390 -7.63 -29.85 -2.87
N SER A 391 -7.02 -31.01 -2.81
CA SER A 391 -5.95 -31.38 -1.87
C SER A 391 -4.86 -30.33 -1.85
N PRO A 392 -4.22 -30.06 -0.69
CA PRO A 392 -3.16 -29.05 -0.59
C PRO A 392 -1.99 -29.49 -1.46
N LEU A 393 -1.72 -28.73 -2.52
CA LEU A 393 -0.43 -28.76 -3.20
C LEU A 393 0.62 -28.24 -2.22
N HIS A 394 1.48 -29.13 -1.76
CA HIS A 394 2.70 -28.78 -1.05
C HIS A 394 3.56 -27.93 -1.98
N ILE A 395 3.49 -26.61 -1.84
CA ILE A 395 4.45 -25.70 -2.46
C ILE A 395 5.75 -25.85 -1.64
N ASN A 396 6.69 -26.53 -2.27
CA ASN A 396 8.05 -26.66 -1.72
C ASN A 396 8.72 -25.28 -1.80
N THR A 397 8.87 -24.58 -0.69
CA THR A 397 9.41 -23.22 -0.57
C THR A 397 10.93 -23.10 -0.81
N THR A 398 11.55 -24.08 -1.48
CA THR A 398 13.01 -24.21 -1.54
C THR A 398 13.68 -23.77 -2.84
N GLU A 399 12.92 -23.45 -3.91
CA GLU A 399 13.53 -22.94 -5.15
C GLU A 399 12.75 -21.77 -5.76
N PRO A 400 13.41 -20.75 -6.32
CA PRO A 400 12.74 -19.67 -7.01
C PRO A 400 12.02 -20.21 -8.25
N GLU A 401 10.73 -19.88 -8.39
CA GLU A 401 9.94 -20.29 -9.54
C GLU A 401 10.55 -19.80 -10.86
N PRO A 402 10.73 -20.65 -11.86
CA PRO A 402 11.30 -20.28 -13.17
C PRO A 402 10.29 -19.60 -14.12
N ALA A 403 9.16 -19.12 -13.62
CA ALA A 403 8.14 -18.48 -14.45
C ALA A 403 8.40 -16.98 -14.63
N PHE A 404 8.15 -16.45 -15.83
CA PHE A 404 8.12 -15.01 -16.10
C PHE A 404 6.95 -14.37 -15.35
N HIS A 405 7.24 -13.36 -14.55
CA HIS A 405 6.23 -12.54 -13.87
C HIS A 405 6.27 -11.11 -14.40
N GLU A 406 5.11 -10.49 -14.57
CA GLU A 406 4.97 -9.12 -15.09
C GLU A 406 5.77 -8.10 -14.26
N ASN A 407 5.76 -8.24 -12.94
CA ASN A 407 6.54 -7.38 -12.04
C ASN A 407 8.07 -7.42 -12.29
N ASP A 408 8.59 -8.48 -12.91
CA ASP A 408 10.01 -8.54 -13.27
C ASP A 408 10.33 -7.60 -14.44
N LEU A 409 9.42 -7.50 -15.43
CA LEU A 409 9.52 -6.49 -16.49
C LEU A 409 9.37 -5.08 -15.90
N MET A 410 8.38 -4.87 -15.02
CA MET A 410 8.17 -3.58 -14.35
C MET A 410 9.43 -3.11 -13.61
N GLU A 411 10.10 -4.05 -12.93
CA GLU A 411 11.33 -3.76 -12.19
C GLU A 411 12.52 -3.43 -13.10
N ILE A 412 12.66 -4.11 -14.24
CA ILE A 412 13.67 -3.78 -15.25
C ILE A 412 13.44 -2.36 -15.78
N VAL A 413 12.21 -2.06 -16.16
CA VAL A 413 11.85 -0.74 -16.70
C VAL A 413 12.11 0.36 -15.66
N ARG A 414 11.71 0.17 -14.40
CA ARG A 414 11.99 1.12 -13.31
C ARG A 414 13.50 1.30 -13.07
N THR A 415 14.25 0.22 -13.07
CA THR A 415 15.71 0.27 -12.84
C THR A 415 16.43 1.07 -13.93
N ILE A 416 15.97 0.97 -15.18
CA ILE A 416 16.61 1.60 -16.34
C ILE A 416 16.11 3.02 -16.56
N ALA A 417 14.81 3.24 -16.51
CA ALA A 417 14.16 4.50 -16.87
C ALA A 417 13.83 5.38 -15.67
N GLY A 418 13.78 4.82 -14.45
CA GLY A 418 13.45 5.56 -13.23
C GLY A 418 12.11 6.29 -13.37
N ASP A 419 12.10 7.57 -13.02
CA ASP A 419 10.91 8.44 -13.11
C ASP A 419 10.56 8.85 -14.56
N SER A 420 11.35 8.41 -15.56
CA SER A 420 11.08 8.64 -16.98
C SER A 420 10.20 7.56 -17.61
N VAL A 421 9.44 6.80 -16.81
CA VAL A 421 8.40 5.87 -17.28
C VAL A 421 7.08 6.22 -16.61
N GLU A 422 6.00 6.27 -17.38
CA GLU A 422 4.65 6.60 -16.88
C GLU A 422 3.74 5.39 -16.78
N ASP A 423 3.82 4.53 -17.78
CA ASP A 423 2.93 3.38 -17.91
C ASP A 423 3.65 2.24 -18.60
N VAL A 424 3.41 1.03 -18.13
CA VAL A 424 3.85 -0.21 -18.76
C VAL A 424 2.66 -1.16 -18.75
N ARG A 425 2.10 -1.43 -19.93
CA ARG A 425 0.91 -2.26 -20.03
C ARG A 425 1.04 -3.33 -21.10
N LEU A 426 0.48 -4.49 -20.84
CA LEU A 426 0.33 -5.55 -21.83
C LEU A 426 -0.68 -5.09 -22.90
N ILE A 427 -0.24 -5.04 -24.16
CA ILE A 427 -1.10 -4.65 -25.29
C ILE A 427 -1.47 -5.83 -26.19
N ASP A 428 -0.68 -6.91 -26.17
CA ASP A 428 -0.99 -8.13 -26.91
C ASP A 428 -0.37 -9.36 -26.26
N SER A 429 -1.10 -10.49 -26.34
CA SER A 429 -0.65 -11.79 -25.87
C SER A 429 -1.08 -12.86 -26.86
N PHE A 430 -0.13 -13.55 -27.47
CA PHE A 430 -0.37 -14.55 -28.51
C PHE A 430 0.28 -15.88 -28.15
N THR A 431 -0.44 -16.99 -28.32
CA THR A 431 0.10 -18.33 -28.18
C THR A 431 0.19 -19.01 -29.56
N HIS A 432 1.39 -19.39 -29.98
CA HIS A 432 1.59 -20.00 -31.28
C HIS A 432 0.90 -21.40 -31.36
N PRO A 433 0.02 -21.64 -32.35
CA PRO A 433 -0.86 -22.82 -32.34
C PRO A 433 -0.11 -24.15 -32.42
N LYS A 434 1.06 -24.18 -33.04
CA LYS A 434 1.87 -25.41 -33.21
C LYS A 434 2.92 -25.58 -32.11
N SER A 435 3.76 -24.59 -31.87
CA SER A 435 4.84 -24.66 -30.88
C SER A 435 4.39 -24.43 -29.45
N LYS A 436 3.16 -23.89 -29.25
CA LYS A 436 2.62 -23.48 -27.95
C LYS A 436 3.39 -22.34 -27.24
N ARG A 437 4.50 -21.88 -27.81
CA ARG A 437 5.24 -20.72 -27.26
C ARG A 437 4.34 -19.49 -27.18
N ARG A 438 4.52 -18.72 -26.12
CA ARG A 438 3.78 -17.47 -25.89
C ARG A 438 4.62 -16.27 -26.32
N SER A 439 4.01 -15.36 -27.04
CA SER A 439 4.52 -14.02 -27.31
C SER A 439 3.73 -13.00 -26.50
N LEU A 440 4.43 -12.05 -25.93
CA LEU A 440 3.87 -10.94 -25.18
C LEU A 440 4.35 -9.64 -25.80
N CYS A 441 3.48 -8.64 -25.84
CA CYS A 441 3.83 -7.28 -26.28
C CYS A 441 3.40 -6.28 -25.21
N TYR A 442 4.38 -5.57 -24.67
CA TYR A 442 4.15 -4.49 -23.70
C TYR A 442 4.43 -3.14 -24.34
N ARG A 443 3.56 -2.17 -24.05
CA ARG A 443 3.79 -0.76 -24.33
C ARG A 443 4.38 -0.09 -23.11
N ILE A 444 5.48 0.64 -23.32
CA ILE A 444 6.16 1.44 -22.32
C ILE A 444 6.01 2.91 -22.74
N GLU A 445 5.40 3.72 -21.89
CA GLU A 445 5.25 5.15 -22.12
C GLU A 445 6.34 5.90 -21.35
N TYR A 446 7.20 6.64 -22.11
CA TYR A 446 8.30 7.42 -21.58
C TYR A 446 7.95 8.92 -21.58
N PRO A 447 7.29 9.46 -20.56
CA PRO A 447 7.20 10.90 -20.37
C PRO A 447 8.41 11.42 -19.60
N SER A 448 8.56 12.72 -19.55
CA SER A 448 9.35 13.38 -18.53
C SER A 448 8.51 14.41 -17.80
N LEU A 449 8.55 14.36 -16.47
CA LEU A 449 7.88 15.35 -15.63
C LEU A 449 8.60 16.71 -15.65
N GLU A 450 9.86 16.74 -16.03
CA GLU A 450 10.73 17.92 -15.93
C GLU A 450 11.07 18.57 -17.29
N ARG A 451 11.22 17.77 -18.36
CA ARG A 451 11.58 18.23 -19.72
C ARG A 451 11.13 17.25 -20.80
N THR A 452 11.16 17.66 -22.05
CA THR A 452 10.99 16.71 -23.17
C THR A 452 12.20 15.78 -23.26
N LEU A 453 11.97 14.47 -23.35
CA LEU A 453 13.02 13.50 -23.69
C LEU A 453 13.30 13.53 -25.18
N THR A 454 14.57 13.39 -25.57
CA THR A 454 14.93 13.23 -26.98
C THR A 454 14.64 11.80 -27.46
N THR A 455 14.51 11.63 -28.76
CA THR A 455 14.31 10.29 -29.35
C THR A 455 15.48 9.36 -29.04
N GLU A 456 16.71 9.87 -29.02
CA GLU A 456 17.93 9.12 -28.70
C GLU A 456 17.92 8.64 -27.25
N GLU A 457 17.52 9.48 -26.31
CA GLU A 457 17.38 9.12 -24.89
C GLU A 457 16.36 8.01 -24.69
N VAL A 458 15.18 8.14 -25.32
CA VAL A 458 14.11 7.13 -25.24
C VAL A 458 14.58 5.81 -25.85
N ASN A 459 15.17 5.85 -27.05
CA ASN A 459 15.66 4.64 -27.71
C ASN A 459 16.76 3.96 -26.87
N GLY A 460 17.71 4.72 -26.33
CA GLY A 460 18.78 4.17 -25.50
C GLY A 460 18.28 3.51 -24.19
N MET A 461 17.22 4.05 -23.57
CA MET A 461 16.56 3.40 -22.45
C MET A 461 15.85 2.11 -22.90
N HIS A 462 15.12 2.17 -23.99
CA HIS A 462 14.37 1.04 -24.53
C HIS A 462 15.27 -0.13 -24.94
N GLU A 463 16.39 0.14 -25.63
CA GLU A 463 17.39 -0.86 -25.97
C GLU A 463 17.99 -1.56 -24.76
N ARG A 464 18.25 -0.81 -23.67
CA ARG A 464 18.71 -1.41 -22.41
C ARG A 464 17.66 -2.30 -21.75
N VAL A 465 16.37 -1.91 -21.79
CA VAL A 465 15.26 -2.74 -21.32
C VAL A 465 15.24 -4.06 -22.08
N CYS A 466 15.26 -4.02 -23.43
CA CYS A 466 15.32 -5.20 -24.28
C CYS A 466 16.53 -6.09 -23.96
N GLY A 467 17.71 -5.49 -23.79
CA GLY A 467 18.95 -6.21 -23.43
C GLY A 467 18.88 -6.92 -22.08
N GLU A 468 18.33 -6.26 -21.06
CA GLU A 468 18.12 -6.86 -19.73
C GLU A 468 17.09 -8.01 -19.78
N MET A 469 16.02 -7.85 -20.55
CA MET A 469 15.01 -8.90 -20.75
C MET A 469 15.63 -10.17 -21.37
N VAL A 470 16.45 -9.99 -22.40
CA VAL A 470 17.19 -11.11 -23.02
C VAL A 470 18.16 -11.72 -22.01
N GLY A 471 18.94 -10.91 -21.29
CA GLY A 471 19.94 -11.38 -20.35
C GLY A 471 19.40 -12.13 -19.14
N ARG A 472 18.27 -11.69 -18.60
CA ARG A 472 17.67 -12.29 -17.40
C ARG A 472 16.75 -13.49 -17.69
N PHE A 473 15.98 -13.39 -18.77
CA PHE A 473 14.89 -14.36 -19.03
C PHE A 473 15.13 -15.19 -20.28
N GLY A 474 16.17 -14.90 -21.06
CA GLY A 474 16.45 -15.59 -22.30
C GLY A 474 15.32 -15.45 -23.33
N VAL A 475 14.57 -14.34 -23.25
CA VAL A 475 13.48 -14.05 -24.23
C VAL A 475 14.05 -13.70 -25.59
N GLU A 476 13.27 -13.94 -26.63
CA GLU A 476 13.60 -13.59 -28.01
C GLU A 476 12.77 -12.36 -28.42
N ILE A 477 13.44 -11.20 -28.56
CA ILE A 477 12.81 -9.93 -28.96
C ILE A 477 12.42 -10.01 -30.44
N THR A 478 11.22 -9.49 -30.80
CA THR A 478 10.68 -9.51 -32.18
C THR A 478 10.53 -8.10 -32.75
#